data_1c1cd028e025a1b2ff0b016de031193e
#
_entry.id   1c1cd028e025a1b2ff0b016de031193e
#
_cell.length_a   1.000
_cell.length_b   1.000
_cell.length_c   1.000
_cell.angle_alpha   90.00
_cell.angle_beta   90.00
_cell.angle_gamma   90.00
#
_symmetry.space_group_name_H-M   'P 1'
#
loop_
_entity.id
_entity.type
_entity.pdbx_description
1 polymer ?
#
loop_
_entity_poly.entity_id
_entity_poly.type
_entity_poly.pdbx_seq_one_letter_code
_entity_poly.pdbx_strand_id
1 'polypeptide(L)'
;MFAEQYSDGLICDEVMCMREMEKVELSVEDRRNKIIEILTQQGRVKVVELSKLFGTSEVTIRNDLSELENMGLLERIHGGAVSAYRAYYNMSLHERMKTNEEEKRRIALEASKLISDGDTLMVNSGTTTLFTVQELRSTKNLTIVTNSLSIAQETGHYRNIHVILLGGNFDPQYQFTYGDDAINQLSRYRANKLILSVDGISLNNGITTFHHLEAEVSRQMAVRVNKTIVVADYTKIGRTSFAHINSIDGVDILISDQKANQEELNKIAKRNIEIRLV
;
A
#
# COMPACT_ATOMS: atom_id res chain seq x y z
N MET A 1 29.83 -8.33 -57.07
CA MET A 1 30.65 -9.53 -56.78
C MET A 1 31.27 -9.30 -55.41
N PHE A 2 31.04 -10.24 -54.51
CA PHE A 2 31.30 -10.31 -53.06
C PHE A 2 30.11 -9.78 -52.22
N ALA A 3 29.26 -10.51 -51.97
CA ALA A 3 28.40 -11.45 -51.30
C ALA A 3 29.02 -12.00 -50.01
N GLU A 4 28.16 -11.99 -49.02
CA GLU A 4 27.95 -13.03 -48.00
C GLU A 4 29.17 -13.53 -47.19
N GLN A 5 29.04 -13.27 -45.94
CA GLN A 5 29.26 -14.21 -44.79
C GLN A 5 29.51 -13.38 -43.55
N TYR A 6 28.58 -13.42 -42.58
CA TYR A 6 28.81 -13.44 -41.12
C TYR A 6 27.54 -12.99 -40.39
N SER A 7 26.69 -13.96 -40.10
CA SER A 7 25.74 -13.81 -39.02
C SER A 7 25.03 -15.14 -38.68
N ASP A 8 25.74 -16.08 -38.09
CA ASP A 8 25.14 -17.26 -37.46
C ASP A 8 26.12 -17.86 -36.45
N GLY A 9 26.39 -17.16 -35.35
CA GLY A 9 27.33 -17.67 -34.35
C GLY A 9 27.22 -17.14 -32.93
N LEU A 10 26.34 -16.18 -32.67
CA LEU A 10 26.34 -15.48 -31.34
C LEU A 10 25.05 -15.63 -30.51
N ILE A 11 24.04 -16.34 -31.01
CA ILE A 11 22.77 -16.54 -30.27
C ILE A 11 22.73 -17.94 -29.60
N CYS A 12 23.66 -18.83 -29.89
CA CYS A 12 23.66 -20.19 -29.34
C CYS A 12 24.36 -20.32 -27.98
N ASP A 13 25.24 -19.41 -27.61
CA ASP A 13 26.01 -19.52 -26.36
C ASP A 13 25.32 -19.01 -25.13
N GLU A 14 24.42 -18.02 -25.24
CA GLU A 14 23.67 -17.54 -24.07
C GLU A 14 22.56 -18.47 -23.59
N VAL A 15 21.96 -19.25 -24.49
CA VAL A 15 20.94 -20.26 -24.14
C VAL A 15 21.57 -21.57 -23.61
N MET A 16 22.81 -21.85 -23.94
CA MET A 16 23.55 -23.02 -23.40
C MET A 16 24.17 -22.71 -22.02
N CYS A 17 24.54 -21.48 -21.74
CA CYS A 17 25.09 -21.08 -20.45
C CYS A 17 24.04 -21.08 -19.31
N MET A 18 22.73 -21.05 -19.64
CA MET A 18 21.66 -21.19 -18.64
C MET A 18 21.29 -22.65 -18.32
N ARG A 19 21.94 -23.66 -18.94
CA ARG A 19 21.64 -25.07 -18.71
C ARG A 19 22.56 -25.79 -17.71
N GLU A 20 23.61 -25.14 -17.23
CA GLU A 20 24.55 -25.69 -16.24
C GLU A 20 24.55 -24.87 -14.92
N MET A 21 23.43 -24.33 -14.50
CA MET A 21 23.28 -23.97 -13.08
C MET A 21 23.03 -25.28 -12.33
N GLU A 22 24.06 -25.73 -11.59
CA GLU A 22 24.00 -26.79 -10.59
C GLU A 22 22.65 -26.73 -9.87
N LYS A 23 22.02 -27.88 -9.68
CA LYS A 23 20.87 -28.07 -8.79
C LYS A 23 21.32 -27.77 -7.35
N VAL A 24 21.47 -26.50 -7.02
CA VAL A 24 21.51 -26.08 -5.64
C VAL A 24 20.12 -26.35 -5.09
N GLU A 25 20.02 -27.37 -4.25
CA GLU A 25 18.80 -27.65 -3.49
C GLU A 25 18.54 -26.42 -2.61
N LEU A 26 17.67 -25.53 -3.09
CA LEU A 26 17.29 -24.33 -2.34
C LEU A 26 16.67 -24.76 -1.00
N SER A 27 17.08 -24.11 0.08
CA SER A 27 16.39 -24.28 1.35
C SER A 27 14.90 -23.89 1.18
N VAL A 28 14.06 -24.35 2.08
CA VAL A 28 12.62 -24.01 2.06
C VAL A 28 12.44 -22.48 2.10
N GLU A 29 13.25 -21.79 2.90
CA GLU A 29 13.21 -20.35 3.07
C GLU A 29 13.66 -19.61 1.80
N ASP A 30 14.77 -20.01 1.20
CA ASP A 30 15.28 -19.43 -0.05
C ASP A 30 14.29 -19.64 -1.20
N ARG A 31 13.67 -20.81 -1.29
CA ARG A 31 12.66 -21.11 -2.30
C ARG A 31 11.42 -20.21 -2.13
N ARG A 32 10.94 -20.03 -0.89
CA ARG A 32 9.81 -19.15 -0.59
C ARG A 32 10.13 -17.69 -0.92
N ASN A 33 11.32 -17.21 -0.57
CA ASN A 33 11.79 -15.88 -0.93
C ASN A 33 11.82 -15.68 -2.44
N LYS A 34 12.31 -16.68 -3.18
CA LYS A 34 12.36 -16.63 -4.65
C LYS A 34 10.95 -16.65 -5.28
N ILE A 35 10.01 -17.39 -4.70
CA ILE A 35 8.60 -17.35 -5.12
C ILE A 35 8.05 -15.93 -4.99
N ILE A 36 8.29 -15.26 -3.86
CA ILE A 36 7.85 -13.87 -3.64
C ILE A 36 8.51 -12.90 -4.61
N GLU A 37 9.80 -13.06 -4.89
CA GLU A 37 10.50 -12.24 -5.89
C GLU A 37 9.86 -12.36 -7.27
N ILE A 38 9.66 -13.59 -7.76
CA ILE A 38 9.00 -13.86 -9.05
C ILE A 38 7.57 -13.30 -9.06
N LEU A 39 6.84 -13.52 -7.97
CA LEU A 39 5.47 -13.04 -7.82
C LEU A 39 5.39 -11.50 -7.85
N THR A 40 6.36 -10.82 -7.26
CA THR A 40 6.47 -9.36 -7.27
C THR A 40 6.72 -8.84 -8.69
N GLN A 41 7.59 -9.50 -9.45
CA GLN A 41 7.93 -9.09 -10.81
C GLN A 41 6.80 -9.40 -11.82
N GLN A 42 6.20 -10.58 -11.72
CA GLN A 42 5.23 -11.08 -12.71
C GLN A 42 3.77 -10.89 -12.31
N GLY A 43 3.52 -10.60 -11.01
CA GLY A 43 2.21 -10.39 -10.42
C GLY A 43 1.38 -11.67 -10.24
N ARG A 44 1.76 -12.78 -10.87
CA ARG A 44 1.16 -14.11 -10.68
C ARG A 44 2.19 -15.20 -10.97
N VAL A 45 1.98 -16.38 -10.36
CA VAL A 45 2.78 -17.58 -10.59
C VAL A 45 1.88 -18.80 -10.76
N LYS A 46 2.35 -19.81 -11.49
CA LYS A 46 1.66 -21.10 -11.63
C LYS A 46 2.44 -22.20 -10.93
N VAL A 47 1.74 -23.10 -10.25
CA VAL A 47 2.33 -24.24 -9.54
C VAL A 47 3.22 -25.08 -10.47
N VAL A 48 2.75 -25.36 -11.69
CA VAL A 48 3.50 -26.16 -12.68
C VAL A 48 4.79 -25.47 -13.10
N GLU A 49 4.77 -24.15 -13.31
CA GLU A 49 5.96 -23.37 -13.70
C GLU A 49 6.99 -23.32 -12.57
N LEU A 50 6.55 -23.06 -11.32
CA LEU A 50 7.42 -23.06 -10.15
C LEU A 50 7.99 -24.45 -9.85
N SER A 51 7.20 -25.53 -10.01
CA SER A 51 7.64 -26.92 -9.84
C SER A 51 8.79 -27.23 -10.78
N LYS A 52 8.68 -26.85 -12.06
CA LYS A 52 9.75 -27.02 -13.07
C LYS A 52 10.97 -26.16 -12.75
N LEU A 53 10.76 -24.89 -12.39
CA LEU A 53 11.83 -23.93 -12.10
C LEU A 53 12.71 -24.38 -10.93
N PHE A 54 12.06 -24.84 -9.84
CA PHE A 54 12.78 -25.25 -8.62
C PHE A 54 13.11 -26.76 -8.57
N GLY A 55 12.72 -27.54 -9.59
CA GLY A 55 12.99 -28.98 -9.62
C GLY A 55 12.33 -29.75 -8.48
N THR A 56 11.19 -29.28 -7.96
CA THR A 56 10.47 -29.88 -6.82
C THR A 56 9.06 -30.29 -7.20
N SER A 57 8.37 -31.05 -6.34
CA SER A 57 7.02 -31.53 -6.63
C SER A 57 6.00 -30.37 -6.56
N GLU A 58 4.91 -30.50 -7.37
CA GLU A 58 3.79 -29.56 -7.27
C GLU A 58 3.16 -29.53 -5.87
N VAL A 59 3.21 -30.64 -5.13
CA VAL A 59 2.72 -30.71 -3.74
C VAL A 59 3.57 -29.82 -2.84
N THR A 60 4.90 -29.86 -2.99
CA THR A 60 5.82 -28.99 -2.25
C THR A 60 5.55 -27.53 -2.54
N ILE A 61 5.35 -27.17 -3.82
CA ILE A 61 5.01 -25.79 -4.21
C ILE A 61 3.66 -25.36 -3.60
N ARG A 62 2.63 -26.23 -3.63
CA ARG A 62 1.33 -25.90 -3.00
C ARG A 62 1.45 -25.66 -1.50
N ASN A 63 2.31 -26.43 -0.82
CA ASN A 63 2.58 -26.20 0.61
C ASN A 63 3.32 -24.88 0.84
N ASP A 64 4.32 -24.56 0.04
CA ASP A 64 5.00 -23.26 0.14
C ASP A 64 4.05 -22.09 -0.12
N LEU A 65 3.20 -22.20 -1.16
CA LEU A 65 2.18 -21.17 -1.43
C LEU A 65 1.16 -21.07 -0.28
N SER A 66 0.76 -22.16 0.36
CA SER A 66 -0.12 -22.14 1.53
C SER A 66 0.51 -21.40 2.71
N GLU A 67 1.77 -21.64 2.99
CA GLU A 67 2.47 -20.95 4.05
C GLU A 67 2.63 -19.45 3.76
N LEU A 68 2.97 -19.11 2.54
CA LEU A 68 3.08 -17.72 2.11
C LEU A 68 1.72 -16.98 2.14
N GLU A 69 0.63 -17.70 1.87
CA GLU A 69 -0.74 -17.19 2.03
C GLU A 69 -1.09 -16.95 3.51
N ASN A 70 -0.76 -17.89 4.40
CA ASN A 70 -0.92 -17.73 5.85
C ASN A 70 -0.13 -16.54 6.40
N MET A 71 1.01 -16.22 5.79
CA MET A 71 1.80 -15.01 6.08
C MET A 71 1.23 -13.74 5.44
N GLY A 72 0.15 -13.84 4.65
CA GLY A 72 -0.46 -12.71 3.95
C GLY A 72 0.37 -12.14 2.78
N LEU A 73 1.34 -12.90 2.26
CA LEU A 73 2.26 -12.46 1.21
C LEU A 73 1.72 -12.69 -0.20
N LEU A 74 0.78 -13.61 -0.35
CA LEU A 74 0.12 -13.93 -1.60
C LEU A 74 -1.31 -14.42 -1.36
N GLU A 75 -2.10 -14.50 -2.44
CA GLU A 75 -3.41 -15.15 -2.47
C GLU A 75 -3.36 -16.32 -3.46
N ARG A 76 -3.80 -17.49 -3.02
CA ARG A 76 -3.85 -18.66 -3.88
C ARG A 76 -5.06 -18.60 -4.79
N ILE A 77 -4.82 -18.92 -6.07
CA ILE A 77 -5.84 -19.08 -7.10
C ILE A 77 -5.77 -20.51 -7.67
N HIS A 78 -6.76 -20.86 -8.51
CA HIS A 78 -6.74 -22.17 -9.16
C HIS A 78 -5.46 -22.36 -9.99
N GLY A 79 -4.63 -23.33 -9.59
CA GLY A 79 -3.39 -23.69 -10.28
C GLY A 79 -2.19 -22.77 -9.99
N GLY A 80 -2.25 -21.82 -9.05
CA GLY A 80 -1.15 -20.91 -8.76
C GLY A 80 -1.40 -19.95 -7.61
N ALA A 81 -0.74 -18.81 -7.69
CA ALA A 81 -0.95 -17.69 -6.76
C ALA A 81 -0.81 -16.35 -7.47
N VAL A 82 -1.45 -15.33 -6.92
CA VAL A 82 -1.26 -13.92 -7.27
C VAL A 82 -0.66 -13.21 -6.07
N SER A 83 0.04 -12.10 -6.32
CA SER A 83 0.48 -11.26 -5.22
C SER A 83 -0.74 -10.84 -4.39
N ALA A 84 -0.70 -11.03 -3.07
CA ALA A 84 -1.74 -10.53 -2.17
C ALA A 84 -1.95 -9.02 -2.37
N TYR A 85 -0.88 -8.34 -2.72
CA TYR A 85 -0.84 -6.97 -3.14
C TYR A 85 -1.73 -6.72 -4.38
N ARG A 86 -1.58 -7.52 -5.46
CA ARG A 86 -2.37 -7.37 -6.68
C ARG A 86 -3.84 -7.76 -6.49
N ALA A 87 -4.11 -8.76 -5.68
CA ALA A 87 -5.47 -9.14 -5.31
C ALA A 87 -6.15 -8.00 -4.54
N TYR A 88 -5.47 -7.43 -3.53
CA TYR A 88 -5.96 -6.28 -2.77
C TYR A 88 -6.24 -5.06 -3.64
N TYR A 89 -5.41 -4.80 -4.67
CA TYR A 89 -5.62 -3.67 -5.60
C TYR A 89 -6.74 -3.89 -6.61
N ASN A 90 -7.10 -5.12 -6.91
CA ASN A 90 -8.25 -5.39 -7.74
C ASN A 90 -9.58 -5.25 -6.99
N MET A 91 -9.54 -5.18 -5.66
CA MET A 91 -10.72 -4.97 -4.82
C MET A 91 -11.26 -3.55 -4.97
N SER A 92 -12.57 -3.44 -5.10
CA SER A 92 -13.28 -2.17 -4.94
C SER A 92 -13.09 -1.58 -3.53
N LEU A 93 -13.36 -0.30 -3.36
CA LEU A 93 -13.31 0.34 -2.04
C LEU A 93 -14.18 -0.43 -1.02
N HIS A 94 -15.35 -0.91 -1.42
CA HIS A 94 -16.27 -1.65 -0.55
C HIS A 94 -15.70 -3.00 -0.08
N GLU A 95 -15.03 -3.74 -0.95
CA GLU A 95 -14.36 -4.99 -0.58
C GLU A 95 -13.18 -4.72 0.35
N ARG A 96 -12.39 -3.67 0.06
CA ARG A 96 -11.28 -3.23 0.94
C ARG A 96 -11.76 -2.78 2.32
N MET A 97 -12.96 -2.22 2.45
CA MET A 97 -13.55 -1.90 3.76
C MET A 97 -13.73 -3.12 4.65
N LYS A 98 -14.16 -4.25 4.06
CA LYS A 98 -14.39 -5.51 4.79
C LYS A 98 -13.09 -6.22 5.21
N THR A 99 -11.98 -5.94 4.52
CA THR A 99 -10.68 -6.54 4.84
C THR A 99 -10.09 -5.87 6.08
N ASN A 100 -9.78 -6.63 7.12
CA ASN A 100 -9.24 -6.13 8.41
C ASN A 100 -10.10 -5.00 8.99
N GLU A 101 -11.43 -5.14 8.89
CA GLU A 101 -12.36 -4.07 9.28
C GLU A 101 -12.23 -3.71 10.76
N GLU A 102 -12.10 -4.71 11.64
CA GLU A 102 -11.98 -4.49 13.08
C GLU A 102 -10.71 -3.72 13.45
N GLU A 103 -9.57 -4.09 12.85
CA GLU A 103 -8.31 -3.39 13.03
C GLU A 103 -8.43 -1.93 12.57
N LYS A 104 -8.97 -1.70 11.39
CA LYS A 104 -9.16 -0.35 10.85
C LYS A 104 -10.07 0.50 11.70
N ARG A 105 -11.14 -0.07 12.27
CA ARG A 105 -12.04 0.65 13.18
C ARG A 105 -11.35 1.05 14.49
N ARG A 106 -10.52 0.16 15.08
CA ARG A 106 -9.74 0.52 16.27
C ARG A 106 -8.72 1.61 15.97
N ILE A 107 -8.01 1.50 14.85
CA ILE A 107 -7.07 2.53 14.38
C ILE A 107 -7.80 3.87 14.16
N ALA A 108 -8.95 3.85 13.51
CA ALA A 108 -9.78 5.03 13.26
C ALA A 108 -10.23 5.71 14.55
N LEU A 109 -10.67 4.93 15.53
CA LEU A 109 -11.07 5.45 16.85
C LEU A 109 -9.89 6.11 17.57
N GLU A 110 -8.69 5.53 17.51
CA GLU A 110 -7.50 6.14 18.10
C GLU A 110 -7.10 7.42 17.37
N ALA A 111 -7.15 7.41 16.03
CA ALA A 111 -6.88 8.59 15.22
C ALA A 111 -7.85 9.74 15.53
N SER A 112 -9.12 9.46 15.73
CA SER A 112 -10.14 10.48 16.06
C SER A 112 -9.88 11.22 17.37
N LYS A 113 -9.21 10.58 18.34
CA LYS A 113 -8.82 11.22 19.62
C LYS A 113 -7.76 12.31 19.46
N LEU A 114 -6.99 12.24 18.36
CA LEU A 114 -5.95 13.23 18.04
C LEU A 114 -6.49 14.49 17.36
N ILE A 115 -7.76 14.50 17.01
CA ILE A 115 -8.40 15.61 16.33
C ILE A 115 -9.15 16.47 17.36
N SER A 116 -8.90 17.77 17.33
CA SER A 116 -9.50 18.75 18.22
C SER A 116 -10.61 19.53 17.52
N ASP A 117 -11.51 20.13 18.30
CA ASP A 117 -12.50 21.05 17.77
C ASP A 117 -11.83 22.25 17.09
N GLY A 118 -12.33 22.67 15.94
CA GLY A 118 -11.75 23.74 15.13
C GLY A 118 -10.56 23.33 14.25
N ASP A 119 -10.13 22.05 14.26
CA ASP A 119 -9.03 21.62 13.39
C ASP A 119 -9.39 21.73 11.90
N THR A 120 -8.37 22.05 11.13
CA THR A 120 -8.37 21.89 9.68
C THR A 120 -7.59 20.63 9.33
N LEU A 121 -8.18 19.76 8.53
CA LEU A 121 -7.63 18.45 8.17
C LEU A 121 -7.42 18.35 6.67
N MET A 122 -6.34 17.71 6.26
CA MET A 122 -6.24 17.04 4.97
C MET A 122 -6.45 15.55 5.19
N VAL A 123 -7.24 14.91 4.34
CA VAL A 123 -7.56 13.49 4.45
C VAL A 123 -7.51 12.86 3.07
N ASN A 124 -6.57 11.94 2.84
CA ASN A 124 -6.47 11.25 1.55
C ASN A 124 -7.54 10.15 1.41
N SER A 125 -7.67 9.63 0.21
CA SER A 125 -8.53 8.48 -0.06
C SER A 125 -7.99 7.22 0.61
N GLY A 126 -8.86 6.49 1.30
CA GLY A 126 -8.53 5.22 1.92
C GLY A 126 -9.64 4.70 2.82
N THR A 127 -9.68 3.40 3.04
CA THR A 127 -10.72 2.79 3.89
C THR A 127 -10.52 3.13 5.37
N THR A 128 -9.27 3.18 5.84
CA THR A 128 -8.97 3.53 7.24
C THR A 128 -9.22 5.01 7.50
N THR A 129 -8.93 5.90 6.53
CA THR A 129 -9.26 7.33 6.62
C THR A 129 -10.77 7.57 6.58
N LEU A 130 -11.51 6.80 5.79
CA LEU A 130 -12.98 6.86 5.77
C LEU A 130 -13.55 6.47 7.15
N PHE A 131 -13.10 5.36 7.74
CA PHE A 131 -13.49 4.99 9.10
C PHE A 131 -13.11 6.07 10.13
N THR A 132 -11.93 6.69 9.98
CA THR A 132 -11.53 7.79 10.87
C THR A 132 -12.51 8.96 10.80
N VAL A 133 -12.93 9.34 9.60
CA VAL A 133 -13.92 10.42 9.42
C VAL A 133 -15.28 10.05 10.00
N GLN A 134 -15.69 8.79 9.92
CA GLN A 134 -16.91 8.30 10.57
C GLN A 134 -16.89 8.47 12.08
N GLU A 135 -15.75 8.36 12.73
CA GLU A 135 -15.58 8.59 14.18
C GLU A 135 -15.62 10.08 14.55
N LEU A 136 -15.49 11.00 13.57
CA LEU A 136 -15.50 12.46 13.83
C LEU A 136 -16.91 13.08 13.81
N ARG A 137 -17.96 12.30 13.47
CA ARG A 137 -19.31 12.78 13.11
C ARG A 137 -20.08 13.55 14.20
N SER A 138 -19.73 13.47 15.46
CA SER A 138 -20.67 13.90 16.52
C SER A 138 -20.27 15.10 17.36
N THR A 139 -19.04 15.59 17.33
CA THR A 139 -18.59 16.47 18.39
C THR A 139 -17.70 17.66 18.01
N LYS A 140 -17.26 17.78 16.76
CA LYS A 140 -16.19 18.73 16.41
C LYS A 140 -16.55 19.56 15.18
N ASN A 141 -16.32 20.86 15.26
CA ASN A 141 -16.40 21.74 14.10
C ASN A 141 -15.08 21.60 13.32
N LEU A 142 -15.13 21.05 12.13
CA LEU A 142 -13.92 20.74 11.34
C LEU A 142 -14.03 21.31 9.93
N THR A 143 -12.88 21.61 9.36
CA THR A 143 -12.76 21.79 7.91
C THR A 143 -11.89 20.67 7.36
N ILE A 144 -12.41 19.92 6.39
CA ILE A 144 -11.73 18.78 5.75
C ILE A 144 -11.49 19.08 4.28
N VAL A 145 -10.22 19.03 3.85
CA VAL A 145 -9.83 19.03 2.45
C VAL A 145 -9.51 17.59 2.06
N THR A 146 -10.18 17.06 1.06
CA THR A 146 -10.01 15.66 0.63
C THR A 146 -10.11 15.50 -0.87
N ASN A 147 -9.42 14.50 -1.39
CA ASN A 147 -9.61 14.01 -2.77
C ASN A 147 -10.53 12.78 -2.84
N SER A 148 -11.11 12.34 -1.71
CA SER A 148 -11.98 11.17 -1.62
C SER A 148 -13.44 11.54 -1.77
N LEU A 149 -14.09 10.98 -2.82
CA LEU A 149 -15.53 11.12 -3.01
C LEU A 149 -16.30 10.44 -1.86
N SER A 150 -15.83 9.28 -1.39
CA SER A 150 -16.48 8.54 -0.30
C SER A 150 -16.47 9.33 1.02
N ILE A 151 -15.37 10.03 1.33
CA ILE A 151 -15.29 10.91 2.50
C ILE A 151 -16.23 12.09 2.34
N ALA A 152 -16.28 12.70 1.16
CA ALA A 152 -17.19 13.82 0.92
C ALA A 152 -18.67 13.40 1.03
N GLN A 153 -19.03 12.21 0.55
CA GLN A 153 -20.38 11.66 0.69
C GLN A 153 -20.73 11.36 2.15
N GLU A 154 -19.82 10.71 2.88
CA GLU A 154 -20.00 10.40 4.31
C GLU A 154 -20.25 11.66 5.14
N THR A 155 -19.46 12.70 4.91
CA THR A 155 -19.52 13.94 5.66
C THR A 155 -20.69 14.85 5.26
N GLY A 156 -21.32 14.62 4.12
CA GLY A 156 -22.44 15.43 3.61
C GLY A 156 -23.64 15.52 4.57
N HIS A 157 -23.75 14.62 5.54
CA HIS A 157 -24.79 14.58 6.56
C HIS A 157 -24.37 15.29 7.88
N TYR A 158 -23.12 15.75 8.01
CA TYR A 158 -22.60 16.34 9.26
C TYR A 158 -22.60 17.86 9.18
N ARG A 159 -23.49 18.50 9.93
CA ARG A 159 -23.66 19.97 9.90
C ARG A 159 -22.46 20.75 10.45
N ASN A 160 -21.61 20.10 11.24
CA ASN A 160 -20.44 20.65 11.91
C ASN A 160 -19.12 20.41 11.13
N ILE A 161 -19.19 19.75 9.98
CA ILE A 161 -18.00 19.51 9.15
C ILE A 161 -18.16 20.23 7.81
N HIS A 162 -17.24 21.17 7.55
CA HIS A 162 -17.13 21.80 6.25
C HIS A 162 -16.15 20.99 5.37
N VAL A 163 -16.59 20.56 4.18
CA VAL A 163 -15.78 19.74 3.29
C VAL A 163 -15.43 20.48 2.02
N ILE A 164 -14.17 20.43 1.66
CA ILE A 164 -13.62 20.88 0.40
C ILE A 164 -13.18 19.63 -0.36
N LEU A 165 -13.99 19.20 -1.33
CA LEU A 165 -13.64 18.12 -2.24
C LEU A 165 -12.79 18.68 -3.36
N LEU A 166 -11.57 18.14 -3.50
CA LEU A 166 -10.69 18.46 -4.61
C LEU A 166 -11.26 17.86 -5.90
N GLY A 167 -11.43 18.68 -6.93
CA GLY A 167 -11.82 18.25 -8.27
C GLY A 167 -10.66 17.64 -9.05
N GLY A 168 -10.90 17.27 -10.30
CA GLY A 168 -9.89 16.71 -11.21
C GLY A 168 -10.37 15.44 -11.90
N ASN A 169 -9.45 14.61 -12.41
CA ASN A 169 -9.78 13.31 -12.94
C ASN A 169 -10.27 12.40 -11.82
N PHE A 170 -11.22 11.51 -12.11
CA PHE A 170 -11.83 10.65 -11.11
C PHE A 170 -11.53 9.18 -11.39
N ASP A 171 -11.08 8.46 -10.35
CA ASP A 171 -10.95 7.01 -10.37
C ASP A 171 -12.20 6.37 -9.73
N PRO A 172 -13.05 5.69 -10.53
CA PRO A 172 -14.29 5.11 -10.02
C PRO A 172 -14.11 3.87 -9.15
N GLN A 173 -13.00 3.13 -9.31
CA GLN A 173 -12.73 1.93 -8.53
C GLN A 173 -12.35 2.27 -7.09
N TYR A 174 -11.56 3.32 -6.92
CA TYR A 174 -11.02 3.73 -5.63
C TYR A 174 -11.69 4.99 -5.07
N GLN A 175 -12.60 5.60 -5.84
CA GLN A 175 -13.41 6.75 -5.41
C GLN A 175 -12.56 7.97 -5.01
N PHE A 176 -11.49 8.27 -5.77
CA PHE A 176 -10.68 9.46 -5.53
C PHE A 176 -10.47 10.31 -6.79
N THR A 177 -10.19 11.59 -6.57
CA THR A 177 -9.79 12.53 -7.63
C THR A 177 -8.28 12.75 -7.64
N TYR A 178 -7.72 13.05 -8.82
CA TYR A 178 -6.29 13.22 -9.04
C TYR A 178 -6.00 14.16 -10.22
N GLY A 179 -4.71 14.40 -10.46
CA GLY A 179 -4.21 15.20 -11.57
C GLY A 179 -3.98 16.67 -11.23
N ASP A 180 -3.59 17.43 -12.22
CA ASP A 180 -3.15 18.82 -12.04
C ASP A 180 -4.23 19.72 -11.44
N ASP A 181 -5.49 19.51 -11.80
CA ASP A 181 -6.59 20.29 -11.23
C ASP A 181 -6.72 20.08 -9.73
N ALA A 182 -6.62 18.82 -9.24
CA ALA A 182 -6.64 18.50 -7.82
C ALA A 182 -5.45 19.14 -7.10
N ILE A 183 -4.25 19.05 -7.66
CA ILE A 183 -3.03 19.62 -7.11
C ILE A 183 -3.09 21.15 -7.07
N ASN A 184 -3.56 21.79 -8.15
CA ASN A 184 -3.70 23.24 -8.24
C ASN A 184 -4.72 23.78 -7.22
N GLN A 185 -5.84 23.07 -7.02
CA GLN A 185 -6.79 23.44 -5.99
C GLN A 185 -6.18 23.27 -4.59
N LEU A 186 -5.49 22.16 -4.33
CA LEU A 186 -4.84 21.86 -3.05
C LEU A 186 -3.79 22.92 -2.68
N SER A 187 -3.13 23.54 -3.66
CA SER A 187 -2.13 24.59 -3.42
C SER A 187 -2.66 25.81 -2.67
N ARG A 188 -3.98 26.03 -2.69
CA ARG A 188 -4.67 27.16 -2.02
C ARG A 188 -4.88 26.92 -0.53
N TYR A 189 -4.66 25.69 -0.02
CA TYR A 189 -5.01 25.27 1.32
C TYR A 189 -3.78 24.87 2.13
N ARG A 190 -3.85 25.10 3.42
CA ARG A 190 -2.99 24.54 4.47
C ARG A 190 -3.87 24.00 5.57
N ALA A 191 -3.42 22.96 6.27
CA ALA A 191 -4.18 22.36 7.35
C ALA A 191 -3.30 22.10 8.59
N ASN A 192 -3.95 21.86 9.72
CA ASN A 192 -3.23 21.53 10.95
C ASN A 192 -2.66 20.12 10.88
N LYS A 193 -3.45 19.17 10.36
CA LYS A 193 -3.11 17.75 10.37
C LYS A 193 -3.47 17.08 9.04
N LEU A 194 -2.68 16.09 8.68
CA LEU A 194 -2.98 15.13 7.62
C LEU A 194 -3.30 13.79 8.28
N ILE A 195 -4.44 13.20 7.92
CA ILE A 195 -4.73 11.79 8.17
C ILE A 195 -4.45 11.06 6.85
N LEU A 196 -3.47 10.18 6.88
CA LEU A 196 -2.94 9.55 5.68
C LEU A 196 -3.03 8.02 5.77
N SER A 197 -3.83 7.42 4.90
CA SER A 197 -3.82 5.99 4.64
C SER A 197 -2.76 5.67 3.60
N VAL A 198 -2.06 4.55 3.77
CA VAL A 198 -0.95 4.12 2.92
C VAL A 198 -1.05 2.63 2.59
N ASP A 199 -0.37 2.20 1.54
CA ASP A 199 -0.30 0.78 1.16
C ASP A 199 0.98 0.09 1.64
N GLY A 200 1.97 0.88 2.05
CA GLY A 200 3.19 0.38 2.65
C GLY A 200 3.90 1.44 3.45
N ILE A 201 4.51 1.03 4.56
CA ILE A 201 5.37 1.85 5.40
C ILE A 201 6.56 1.01 5.87
N SER A 202 7.77 1.50 5.64
CA SER A 202 9.00 0.87 6.08
C SER A 202 10.07 1.90 6.36
N LEU A 203 11.05 1.52 7.20
CA LEU A 203 12.16 2.41 7.54
C LEU A 203 12.92 2.87 6.31
N ASN A 204 13.20 1.95 5.37
CA ASN A 204 14.09 2.22 4.24
C ASN A 204 13.39 2.96 3.09
N ASN A 205 12.10 2.66 2.85
CA ASN A 205 11.38 3.19 1.69
C ASN A 205 10.29 4.21 2.07
N GLY A 206 10.21 4.58 3.36
CA GLY A 206 9.24 5.57 3.83
C GLY A 206 7.80 5.10 3.67
N ILE A 207 6.91 6.00 3.31
CA ILE A 207 5.50 5.76 3.08
C ILE A 207 5.20 5.69 1.58
N THR A 208 4.45 4.67 1.20
CA THR A 208 4.22 4.31 -0.21
C THR A 208 2.75 3.93 -0.46
N THR A 209 2.30 4.13 -1.69
CA THR A 209 0.97 3.69 -2.17
C THR A 209 1.10 3.02 -3.54
N PHE A 210 0.07 2.34 -3.99
CA PHE A 210 0.08 1.70 -5.30
C PHE A 210 -0.14 2.69 -6.44
N HIS A 211 -1.10 3.58 -6.27
CA HIS A 211 -1.49 4.53 -7.31
C HIS A 211 -0.55 5.72 -7.35
N HIS A 212 0.29 5.80 -8.39
CA HIS A 212 1.23 6.91 -8.56
C HIS A 212 0.53 8.28 -8.65
N LEU A 213 -0.67 8.32 -9.20
CA LEU A 213 -1.47 9.55 -9.30
C LEU A 213 -2.02 9.99 -7.92
N GLU A 214 -2.41 9.04 -7.08
CA GLU A 214 -2.78 9.31 -5.69
C GLU A 214 -1.55 9.69 -4.85
N ALA A 215 -0.40 9.06 -5.10
CA ALA A 215 0.85 9.40 -4.42
C ALA A 215 1.19 10.87 -4.57
N GLU A 216 0.98 11.45 -5.77
CA GLU A 216 1.26 12.85 -6.00
C GLU A 216 0.36 13.78 -5.18
N VAL A 217 -0.95 13.52 -5.14
CA VAL A 217 -1.88 14.29 -4.31
C VAL A 217 -1.51 14.15 -2.82
N SER A 218 -1.24 12.94 -2.35
CA SER A 218 -0.85 12.66 -0.95
C SER A 218 0.47 13.35 -0.58
N ARG A 219 1.44 13.39 -1.49
CA ARG A 219 2.72 14.12 -1.32
C ARG A 219 2.47 15.62 -1.16
N GLN A 220 1.59 16.16 -2.01
CA GLN A 220 1.22 17.56 -1.95
C GLN A 220 0.42 17.92 -0.68
N MET A 221 -0.38 16.99 -0.14
CA MET A 221 -1.01 17.15 1.18
C MET A 221 0.04 17.21 2.29
N ALA A 222 1.01 16.28 2.29
CA ALA A 222 2.02 16.17 3.35
C ALA A 222 2.89 17.41 3.52
N VAL A 223 3.21 18.12 2.44
CA VAL A 223 4.00 19.38 2.53
C VAL A 223 3.18 20.61 2.95
N ARG A 224 1.86 20.46 3.14
CA ARG A 224 0.93 21.57 3.46
C ARG A 224 0.31 21.46 4.84
N VAL A 225 0.81 20.58 5.68
CA VAL A 225 0.30 20.35 7.04
C VAL A 225 1.40 20.56 8.08
N ASN A 226 0.99 20.76 9.32
CA ASN A 226 1.92 20.87 10.44
C ASN A 226 2.22 19.49 11.04
N LYS A 227 1.30 18.53 10.89
CA LYS A 227 1.43 17.20 11.47
C LYS A 227 0.85 16.11 10.56
N THR A 228 1.62 15.05 10.32
CA THR A 228 1.22 13.89 9.53
C THR A 228 0.94 12.70 10.44
N ILE A 229 -0.29 12.19 10.40
CA ILE A 229 -0.75 11.02 11.13
C ILE A 229 -1.03 9.92 10.12
N VAL A 230 -0.20 8.89 10.12
CA VAL A 230 -0.38 7.71 9.25
C VAL A 230 -1.25 6.69 9.97
N VAL A 231 -2.30 6.20 9.29
CA VAL A 231 -3.22 5.17 9.77
C VAL A 231 -3.10 3.94 8.90
N ALA A 232 -2.57 2.84 9.44
CA ALA A 232 -2.22 1.66 8.68
C ALA A 232 -2.43 0.39 9.50
N ASP A 233 -3.19 -0.58 8.98
CA ASP A 233 -3.28 -1.90 9.59
C ASP A 233 -1.95 -2.66 9.46
N TYR A 234 -1.78 -3.73 10.26
CA TYR A 234 -0.55 -4.52 10.35
C TYR A 234 -0.02 -4.99 8.98
N THR A 235 -0.90 -5.19 7.99
CA THR A 235 -0.50 -5.67 6.66
C THR A 235 0.31 -4.66 5.86
N LYS A 236 0.36 -3.40 6.30
CA LYS A 236 1.10 -2.31 5.65
C LYS A 236 2.48 -2.07 6.27
N ILE A 237 2.72 -2.58 7.49
CA ILE A 237 3.97 -2.39 8.23
C ILE A 237 5.07 -3.30 7.70
N GLY A 238 6.25 -2.72 7.41
CA GLY A 238 7.38 -3.41 6.79
C GLY A 238 7.23 -3.63 5.28
N ARG A 239 6.20 -3.07 4.66
CA ARG A 239 5.93 -3.17 3.22
C ARG A 239 6.38 -1.94 2.45
N THR A 240 6.68 -2.19 1.17
CA THR A 240 6.91 -1.15 0.17
C THR A 240 5.93 -1.34 -0.99
N SER A 241 5.28 -0.27 -1.39
CA SER A 241 4.37 -0.22 -2.53
C SER A 241 5.03 0.50 -3.72
N PHE A 242 4.33 0.56 -4.85
CA PHE A 242 4.89 1.00 -6.13
C PHE A 242 5.33 2.46 -6.16
N ALA A 243 4.52 3.36 -5.60
CA ALA A 243 4.75 4.80 -5.66
C ALA A 243 5.11 5.38 -4.29
N HIS A 244 6.21 6.09 -4.22
CA HIS A 244 6.70 6.76 -3.02
C HIS A 244 5.89 8.04 -2.75
N ILE A 245 5.44 8.21 -1.51
CA ILE A 245 4.76 9.43 -1.05
C ILE A 245 5.77 10.35 -0.33
N ASN A 246 6.40 9.86 0.73
CA ASN A 246 7.35 10.65 1.52
C ASN A 246 8.34 9.73 2.27
N SER A 247 9.45 10.30 2.72
CA SER A 247 10.35 9.59 3.63
C SER A 247 9.66 9.30 4.95
N ILE A 248 10.18 8.34 5.69
CA ILE A 248 9.66 8.01 7.02
C ILE A 248 9.73 9.18 8.00
N ASP A 249 10.72 10.06 7.84
CA ASP A 249 10.92 11.23 8.68
C ASP A 249 9.82 12.31 8.49
N GLY A 250 9.00 12.19 7.46
CA GLY A 250 7.83 13.04 7.24
C GLY A 250 6.57 12.58 8.00
N VAL A 251 6.68 11.56 8.87
CA VAL A 251 5.60 11.03 9.70
C VAL A 251 5.81 11.45 11.14
N ASP A 252 4.81 12.07 11.77
CA ASP A 252 4.84 12.42 13.19
C ASP A 252 4.28 11.30 14.07
N ILE A 253 3.14 10.72 13.64
CA ILE A 253 2.46 9.66 14.37
C ILE A 253 2.11 8.53 13.41
N LEU A 254 2.39 7.30 13.81
CA LEU A 254 1.92 6.08 13.17
C LEU A 254 0.96 5.35 14.11
N ILE A 255 -0.27 5.13 13.65
CA ILE A 255 -1.26 4.32 14.36
C ILE A 255 -1.43 3.00 13.62
N SER A 256 -1.25 1.89 14.34
CA SER A 256 -1.42 0.55 13.81
C SER A 256 -2.05 -0.37 14.85
N ASP A 257 -2.28 -1.63 14.49
CA ASP A 257 -2.79 -2.64 15.40
C ASP A 257 -1.67 -3.55 15.95
N GLN A 258 -2.00 -4.31 17.01
CA GLN A 258 -1.02 -5.13 17.74
C GLN A 258 -0.43 -6.29 16.94
N LYS A 259 -1.03 -6.65 15.78
CA LYS A 259 -0.49 -7.69 14.88
C LYS A 259 0.69 -7.19 14.05
N ALA A 260 0.96 -5.89 14.07
CA ALA A 260 2.03 -5.27 13.28
C ALA A 260 3.42 -5.80 13.65
N ASN A 261 4.31 -5.86 12.66
CA ASN A 261 5.68 -6.32 12.83
C ASN A 261 6.43 -5.43 13.85
N GLN A 262 6.65 -5.96 15.05
CA GLN A 262 7.26 -5.24 16.18
C GLN A 262 8.70 -4.83 15.90
N GLU A 263 9.46 -5.65 15.15
CA GLU A 263 10.85 -5.32 14.80
C GLU A 263 10.90 -4.07 13.92
N GLU A 264 10.03 -4.00 12.91
CA GLU A 264 9.96 -2.85 12.01
C GLU A 264 9.44 -1.60 12.74
N LEU A 265 8.42 -1.75 13.60
CA LEU A 265 7.92 -0.65 14.42
C LEU A 265 8.99 -0.09 15.35
N ASN A 266 9.81 -0.94 15.97
CA ASN A 266 10.92 -0.53 16.82
C ASN A 266 12.00 0.23 16.04
N LYS A 267 12.24 -0.13 14.78
CA LYS A 267 13.15 0.60 13.89
C LYS A 267 12.59 1.98 13.53
N ILE A 268 11.30 2.04 13.22
CA ILE A 268 10.60 3.29 12.88
C ILE A 268 10.56 4.24 14.09
N ALA A 269 10.28 3.73 15.29
CA ALA A 269 10.22 4.53 16.51
C ALA A 269 11.55 5.26 16.82
N LYS A 270 12.70 4.70 16.41
CA LYS A 270 14.02 5.35 16.56
C LYS A 270 14.18 6.63 15.73
N ARG A 271 13.22 6.91 14.83
CA ARG A 271 13.20 8.13 13.99
C ARG A 271 12.34 9.25 14.61
N ASN A 272 12.10 9.22 15.93
CA ASN A 272 11.26 10.17 16.66
C ASN A 272 9.78 10.17 16.21
N ILE A 273 9.29 9.06 15.69
CA ILE A 273 7.90 8.88 15.30
C ILE A 273 7.14 8.29 16.49
N GLU A 274 6.05 8.93 16.88
CA GLU A 274 5.16 8.40 17.91
C GLU A 274 4.39 7.19 17.35
N ILE A 275 4.58 6.01 17.98
CA ILE A 275 3.86 4.78 17.58
C ILE A 275 2.70 4.56 18.56
N ARG A 276 1.48 4.41 18.04
CA ARG A 276 0.29 4.02 18.80
C ARG A 276 -0.23 2.69 18.31
N LEU A 277 -0.34 1.72 19.21
CA LEU A 277 -0.87 0.38 18.92
C LEU A 277 -2.22 0.19 19.62
N VAL A 278 -3.19 -0.34 18.86
CA VAL A 278 -4.58 -0.55 19.30
C VAL A 278 -5.05 -1.99 19.12
#